data_fcf29f4c6d7e32f30bd2e1420e021782
#
_entry.id   fcf29f4c6d7e32f30bd2e1420e021782
#
_cell.length_a   1.000
_cell.length_b   1.000
_cell.length_c   1.000
_cell.angle_alpha   90.00
_cell.angle_beta   90.00
_cell.angle_gamma   90.00
#
_symmetry.space_group_name_H-M   'P 1'
#
loop_
_entity.id
_entity.type
_entity.pdbx_description
1 polymer ?
#
loop_
_entity_poly.entity_id
_entity_poly.type
_entity_poly.pdbx_seq_one_letter_code
_entity_poly.pdbx_strand_id
1 'polypeptide(L)'
;MKNAIYTVAIIVILLTGTVQYLAAKRERQAAAAYPPTGQLIEVDGVTVHAEVMGDGPDLILLHGASGNTRDFTFQFADRLKDRYRIILLDRPGLGWTDRAGPDYGGVWSTDHESPRVQARLLKAAADQLGAENPIVLGHSFGGIVALAWALEHDDLAGVVPVAGVANPWPGELGWYYRVNGAAWGSALVVPVLSAFASQDYVNATVASIFEPQAAPEGYIDHVGPALTLRRGSMRANAKQVNWLRPHVVEMSAEYGQINVPVEAVHGDADTIVPLDVHAAKLPDQIDGANVTVLPGVGHMPHHTHPDDVIAAIDRVAARAGLR
;
A
#
# COMPACT_ATOMS: atom_id res chain seq x y z
N MET A 1 -30.78 25.12 -33.13
CA MET A 1 -29.43 24.61 -32.83
C MET A 1 -28.79 25.28 -31.59
N LYS A 2 -28.65 26.58 -31.49
CA LYS A 2 -28.02 27.27 -30.32
C LYS A 2 -28.69 26.91 -28.98
N ASN A 3 -30.02 26.94 -28.89
CA ASN A 3 -30.75 26.59 -27.65
C ASN A 3 -30.52 25.13 -27.22
N ALA A 4 -30.45 24.18 -28.16
CA ALA A 4 -30.16 22.80 -27.84
C ALA A 4 -28.75 22.62 -27.28
N ILE A 5 -27.76 23.33 -27.83
CA ILE A 5 -26.38 23.31 -27.32
C ILE A 5 -26.30 23.85 -25.87
N TYR A 6 -26.98 24.97 -25.61
CA TYR A 6 -27.04 25.54 -24.25
C TYR A 6 -27.74 24.58 -23.26
N THR A 7 -28.83 23.95 -23.66
CA THR A 7 -29.54 22.98 -22.84
C THR A 7 -28.62 21.78 -22.49
N VAL A 8 -27.91 21.21 -23.47
CA VAL A 8 -26.96 20.11 -23.24
C VAL A 8 -25.83 20.57 -22.32
N ALA A 9 -25.26 21.75 -22.55
CA ALA A 9 -24.17 22.28 -21.69
C ALA A 9 -24.64 22.44 -20.24
N ILE A 10 -25.83 22.98 -20.00
CA ILE A 10 -26.41 23.12 -18.66
C ILE A 10 -26.60 21.75 -18.00
N ILE A 11 -27.13 20.76 -18.72
CA ILE A 11 -27.32 19.38 -18.20
C ILE A 11 -25.96 18.81 -17.82
N VAL A 12 -24.93 18.91 -18.64
CA VAL A 12 -23.58 18.39 -18.35
C VAL A 12 -22.99 19.07 -17.10
N ILE A 13 -23.14 20.39 -16.98
CA ILE A 13 -22.67 21.13 -15.80
C ILE A 13 -23.39 20.67 -14.54
N LEU A 14 -24.70 20.53 -14.57
CA LEU A 14 -25.50 20.06 -13.44
C LEU A 14 -25.14 18.62 -13.03
N LEU A 15 -25.00 17.72 -13.99
CA LEU A 15 -24.60 16.32 -13.73
C LEU A 15 -23.21 16.27 -13.12
N THR A 16 -22.24 16.99 -13.70
CA THR A 16 -20.87 17.05 -13.17
C THR A 16 -20.86 17.62 -11.75
N GLY A 17 -21.57 18.74 -11.52
CA GLY A 17 -21.71 19.34 -10.20
C GLY A 17 -22.31 18.37 -9.17
N THR A 18 -23.36 17.62 -9.57
CA THR A 18 -23.98 16.61 -8.70
C THR A 18 -23.01 15.48 -8.34
N VAL A 19 -22.29 14.94 -9.34
CA VAL A 19 -21.27 13.89 -9.11
C VAL A 19 -20.20 14.39 -8.12
N GLN A 20 -19.66 15.58 -8.36
CA GLN A 20 -18.63 16.15 -7.49
C GLN A 20 -19.13 16.40 -6.06
N TYR A 21 -20.37 16.86 -5.91
CA TYR A 21 -21.01 17.07 -4.62
C TYR A 21 -21.20 15.74 -3.85
N LEU A 22 -21.71 14.70 -4.53
CA LEU A 22 -21.90 13.38 -3.93
C LEU A 22 -20.57 12.73 -3.53
N ALA A 23 -19.55 12.81 -4.40
CA ALA A 23 -18.21 12.34 -4.07
C ALA A 23 -17.65 13.06 -2.84
N ALA A 24 -17.70 14.39 -2.82
CA ALA A 24 -17.23 15.19 -1.67
C ALA A 24 -18.01 14.90 -0.37
N LYS A 25 -19.33 14.62 -0.47
CA LYS A 25 -20.13 14.20 0.68
C LYS A 25 -19.65 12.87 1.24
N ARG A 26 -19.40 11.87 0.37
CA ARG A 26 -18.89 10.55 0.78
C ARG A 26 -17.48 10.64 1.37
N GLU A 27 -16.61 11.46 0.81
CA GLU A 27 -15.27 11.69 1.35
C GLU A 27 -15.32 12.26 2.78
N ARG A 28 -16.19 13.24 3.03
CA ARG A 28 -16.39 13.76 4.40
C ARG A 28 -16.97 12.72 5.35
N GLN A 29 -17.88 11.86 4.88
CA GLN A 29 -18.43 10.76 5.68
C GLN A 29 -17.36 9.73 6.01
N ALA A 30 -16.50 9.34 5.03
CA ALA A 30 -15.38 8.45 5.26
C ALA A 30 -14.38 9.03 6.26
N ALA A 31 -14.02 10.31 6.11
CA ALA A 31 -13.11 10.99 7.03
C ALA A 31 -13.67 11.08 8.46
N ALA A 32 -14.97 11.29 8.62
CA ALA A 32 -15.62 11.33 9.94
C ALA A 32 -15.75 9.94 10.57
N ALA A 33 -15.97 8.88 9.76
CA ALA A 33 -16.10 7.51 10.25
C ALA A 33 -14.74 6.88 10.61
N TYR A 34 -13.68 7.28 9.91
CA TYR A 34 -12.33 6.71 10.04
C TYR A 34 -11.29 7.83 10.21
N PRO A 35 -11.32 8.61 11.31
CA PRO A 35 -10.32 9.65 11.55
C PRO A 35 -8.91 9.05 11.71
N PRO A 36 -7.84 9.86 11.57
CA PRO A 36 -6.48 9.40 11.85
C PRO A 36 -6.37 8.98 13.33
N THR A 37 -5.75 7.83 13.57
CA THR A 37 -5.64 7.24 14.91
C THR A 37 -4.29 7.52 15.58
N GLY A 38 -3.24 7.77 14.82
CA GLY A 38 -1.91 8.07 15.32
C GLY A 38 -1.61 9.56 15.33
N GLN A 39 -0.49 9.91 14.77
CA GLN A 39 0.00 11.29 14.66
C GLN A 39 0.19 11.67 13.18
N LEU A 40 0.02 12.94 12.90
CA LEU A 40 0.34 13.55 11.61
C LEU A 40 1.65 14.32 11.79
N ILE A 41 2.67 13.92 11.06
CA ILE A 41 4.01 14.52 11.10
C ILE A 41 4.32 15.21 9.78
N GLU A 42 5.07 16.31 9.83
CA GLU A 42 5.47 17.05 8.64
C GLU A 42 6.88 16.63 8.22
N VAL A 43 6.99 16.14 7.00
CA VAL A 43 8.27 15.71 6.38
C VAL A 43 8.44 16.50 5.09
N ASP A 44 9.36 17.45 5.07
CA ASP A 44 9.65 18.30 3.90
C ASP A 44 8.39 18.96 3.27
N GLY A 45 7.43 19.37 4.12
CA GLY A 45 6.18 19.98 3.69
C GLY A 45 5.10 18.98 3.23
N VAL A 46 5.28 17.70 3.52
CA VAL A 46 4.31 16.62 3.28
C VAL A 46 3.82 16.08 4.61
N THR A 47 2.50 16.06 4.81
CA THR A 47 1.90 15.41 5.98
C THR A 47 1.98 13.90 5.84
N VAL A 48 2.61 13.22 6.80
CA VAL A 48 2.68 11.76 6.89
C VAL A 48 1.94 11.28 8.13
N HIS A 49 1.02 10.35 7.95
CA HIS A 49 0.33 9.68 9.06
C HIS A 49 1.14 8.50 9.55
N ALA A 50 1.33 8.42 10.87
CA ALA A 50 2.05 7.37 11.54
C ALA A 50 1.33 6.93 12.82
N GLU A 51 1.37 5.62 13.09
CA GLU A 51 0.99 5.06 14.39
C GLU A 51 2.22 4.41 15.01
N VAL A 52 2.45 4.64 16.31
CA VAL A 52 3.58 4.05 17.04
C VAL A 52 3.06 3.32 18.25
N MET A 53 3.47 2.07 18.44
CA MET A 53 3.07 1.26 19.59
C MET A 53 4.15 0.24 19.96
N GLY A 54 4.13 -0.20 21.23
CA GLY A 54 5.07 -1.19 21.74
C GLY A 54 6.45 -0.63 22.03
N ASP A 55 7.33 -1.52 22.51
CA ASP A 55 8.71 -1.24 22.89
C ASP A 55 9.64 -2.35 22.38
N GLY A 56 10.90 -2.02 22.09
CA GLY A 56 11.92 -2.95 21.59
C GLY A 56 12.56 -2.49 20.29
N PRO A 57 13.17 -3.41 19.51
CA PRO A 57 13.70 -3.10 18.19
C PRO A 57 12.62 -2.55 17.26
N ASP A 58 13.01 -1.62 16.40
CA ASP A 58 12.07 -0.95 15.49
C ASP A 58 11.59 -1.88 14.36
N LEU A 59 10.27 -1.91 14.17
CA LEU A 59 9.60 -2.62 13.10
C LEU A 59 8.67 -1.67 12.34
N ILE A 60 8.99 -1.39 11.09
CA ILE A 60 8.16 -0.57 10.22
C ILE A 60 7.21 -1.46 9.43
N LEU A 61 5.92 -1.11 9.39
CA LEU A 61 4.88 -1.83 8.66
C LEU A 61 4.32 -0.96 7.53
N LEU A 62 4.43 -1.44 6.28
CA LEU A 62 4.00 -0.77 5.05
C LEU A 62 2.87 -1.57 4.37
N HIS A 63 1.69 -0.97 4.30
CA HIS A 63 0.49 -1.60 3.72
C HIS A 63 0.55 -1.72 2.19
N GLY A 64 -0.35 -2.55 1.63
CA GLY A 64 -0.48 -2.80 0.20
C GLY A 64 -1.19 -1.69 -0.58
N ALA A 65 -1.46 -1.94 -1.86
CA ALA A 65 -2.28 -1.08 -2.70
C ALA A 65 -3.69 -0.94 -2.11
N SER A 66 -4.28 0.24 -2.22
CA SER A 66 -5.60 0.57 -1.65
C SER A 66 -5.73 0.43 -0.14
N GLY A 67 -4.64 0.11 0.58
CA GLY A 67 -4.62 -0.08 2.02
C GLY A 67 -4.40 1.22 2.80
N ASN A 68 -4.29 1.07 4.12
CA ASN A 68 -3.87 2.07 5.09
C ASN A 68 -3.36 1.35 6.36
N THR A 69 -2.87 2.08 7.38
CA THR A 69 -2.33 1.51 8.64
C THR A 69 -3.31 0.58 9.34
N ARG A 70 -4.62 0.77 9.15
CA ARG A 70 -5.67 -0.06 9.77
C ARG A 70 -5.63 -1.53 9.32
N ASP A 71 -5.00 -1.82 8.18
CA ASP A 71 -4.74 -3.20 7.76
C ASP A 71 -3.97 -3.96 8.86
N PHE A 72 -2.90 -3.38 9.35
CA PHE A 72 -2.09 -4.03 10.39
C PHE A 72 -2.65 -3.87 11.81
N THR A 73 -3.33 -2.74 12.11
CA THR A 73 -3.90 -2.53 13.46
C THR A 73 -5.15 -3.37 13.71
N PHE A 74 -5.68 -4.08 12.72
CA PHE A 74 -6.82 -4.97 12.93
C PHE A 74 -6.54 -6.08 13.96
N GLN A 75 -5.41 -6.73 13.87
CA GLN A 75 -5.00 -7.76 14.83
C GLN A 75 -3.49 -8.03 14.83
N PHE A 76 -2.80 -7.77 13.71
CA PHE A 76 -1.43 -8.20 13.50
C PHE A 76 -0.43 -7.44 14.39
N ALA A 77 -0.56 -6.12 14.48
CA ALA A 77 0.34 -5.29 15.27
C ALA A 77 0.25 -5.61 16.78
N ASP A 78 -0.94 -5.92 17.30
CA ASP A 78 -1.14 -6.30 18.70
C ASP A 78 -0.35 -7.56 19.13
N ARG A 79 -0.05 -8.45 18.18
CA ARG A 79 0.74 -9.67 18.43
C ARG A 79 2.25 -9.41 18.54
N LEU A 80 2.70 -8.22 18.15
CA LEU A 80 4.10 -7.84 18.03
C LEU A 80 4.53 -6.78 19.06
N LYS A 81 3.60 -5.97 19.56
CA LYS A 81 3.87 -4.80 20.41
C LYS A 81 4.63 -5.08 21.71
N ASP A 82 4.56 -6.31 22.23
CA ASP A 82 5.29 -6.71 23.44
C ASP A 82 6.77 -7.05 23.16
N ARG A 83 7.18 -7.03 21.88
CA ARG A 83 8.52 -7.46 21.43
C ARG A 83 9.21 -6.47 20.50
N TYR A 84 8.45 -5.60 19.86
CA TYR A 84 8.92 -4.63 18.88
C TYR A 84 8.28 -3.27 19.13
N ARG A 85 9.04 -2.22 18.90
CA ARG A 85 8.47 -0.89 18.71
C ARG A 85 7.99 -0.81 17.26
N ILE A 86 6.68 -0.81 17.07
CA ILE A 86 6.03 -0.87 15.77
C ILE A 86 5.74 0.54 15.29
N ILE A 87 6.17 0.86 14.07
CA ILE A 87 5.88 2.12 13.38
C ILE A 87 5.08 1.76 12.12
N LEU A 88 3.80 2.10 12.11
CA LEU A 88 2.92 1.93 10.97
C LEU A 88 2.84 3.24 10.21
N LEU A 89 3.04 3.21 8.89
CA LEU A 89 3.04 4.39 8.05
C LEU A 89 2.02 4.24 6.93
N ASP A 90 1.15 5.23 6.76
CA ASP A 90 0.34 5.33 5.54
C ASP A 90 1.22 5.73 4.37
N ARG A 91 1.12 4.99 3.26
CA ARG A 91 1.87 5.29 2.04
C ARG A 91 1.33 6.57 1.36
N PRO A 92 2.17 7.32 0.60
CA PRO A 92 1.78 8.59 -0.02
C PRO A 92 0.47 8.53 -0.79
N GLY A 93 -0.44 9.46 -0.49
CA GLY A 93 -1.77 9.59 -1.08
C GLY A 93 -2.81 8.59 -0.59
N LEU A 94 -2.46 7.72 0.36
CA LEU A 94 -3.34 6.72 0.96
C LEU A 94 -3.51 6.99 2.47
N GLY A 95 -4.53 6.38 3.08
CA GLY A 95 -4.84 6.64 4.48
C GLY A 95 -4.94 8.14 4.76
N TRP A 96 -4.08 8.65 5.61
CA TRP A 96 -4.02 10.05 5.99
C TRP A 96 -2.69 10.73 5.64
N THR A 97 -1.88 10.08 4.81
CA THR A 97 -0.65 10.66 4.25
C THR A 97 -0.97 11.41 2.95
N ASP A 98 -0.43 12.61 2.82
CA ASP A 98 -0.52 13.40 1.59
C ASP A 98 0.32 12.78 0.45
N ARG A 99 0.17 13.30 -0.77
CA ARG A 99 1.06 12.96 -1.88
C ARG A 99 2.48 13.43 -1.56
N ALA A 100 3.50 12.74 -2.07
CA ALA A 100 4.91 13.04 -1.78
C ALA A 100 5.41 14.39 -2.33
N GLY A 101 4.52 15.29 -2.70
CA GLY A 101 4.81 16.65 -3.15
C GLY A 101 3.76 17.17 -4.12
N PRO A 102 3.81 18.47 -4.45
CA PRO A 102 2.82 19.12 -5.32
C PRO A 102 2.77 18.57 -6.74
N ASP A 103 3.88 18.06 -7.24
CA ASP A 103 3.99 17.52 -8.61
C ASP A 103 3.10 16.29 -8.82
N TYR A 104 2.79 15.55 -7.76
CA TYR A 104 1.97 14.34 -7.82
C TYR A 104 0.45 14.59 -7.76
N GLY A 105 0.00 15.82 -7.46
CA GLY A 105 -1.40 16.15 -7.12
C GLY A 105 -2.37 16.33 -8.27
N GLY A 106 -1.93 16.60 -9.49
CA GLY A 106 -2.77 17.01 -10.59
C GLY A 106 -3.83 15.98 -11.02
N VAL A 107 -5.09 16.44 -11.22
CA VAL A 107 -6.19 15.59 -11.69
C VAL A 107 -5.94 15.04 -13.09
N TRP A 108 -5.30 15.84 -13.95
CA TRP A 108 -4.95 15.51 -15.33
C TRP A 108 -3.52 15.00 -15.47
N SER A 109 -2.71 15.04 -14.39
CA SER A 109 -1.36 14.49 -14.37
C SER A 109 -1.37 12.98 -14.33
N THR A 110 -0.33 12.36 -14.87
CA THR A 110 -0.01 10.94 -14.70
C THR A 110 1.16 10.72 -13.74
N ASP A 111 1.67 11.81 -13.13
CA ASP A 111 2.76 11.73 -12.17
C ASP A 111 2.39 10.87 -10.97
N HIS A 112 3.34 10.05 -10.54
CA HIS A 112 3.14 9.02 -9.53
C HIS A 112 4.40 8.86 -8.70
N GLU A 113 4.22 8.53 -7.44
CA GLU A 113 5.33 8.19 -6.55
C GLU A 113 5.86 6.79 -6.87
N SER A 114 7.09 6.72 -7.36
CA SER A 114 7.80 5.44 -7.51
C SER A 114 8.03 4.77 -6.14
N PRO A 115 8.32 3.46 -6.08
CA PRO A 115 8.68 2.80 -4.82
C PRO A 115 9.85 3.48 -4.10
N ARG A 116 10.86 3.98 -4.83
CA ARG A 116 12.00 4.73 -4.25
C ARG A 116 11.59 6.07 -3.65
N VAL A 117 10.71 6.83 -4.32
CA VAL A 117 10.16 8.08 -3.78
C VAL A 117 9.38 7.82 -2.49
N GLN A 118 8.56 6.75 -2.48
CA GLN A 118 7.82 6.35 -1.29
C GLN A 118 8.76 5.94 -0.16
N ALA A 119 9.77 5.11 -0.44
CA ALA A 119 10.75 4.67 0.55
C ALA A 119 11.48 5.85 1.20
N ARG A 120 11.97 6.82 0.41
CA ARG A 120 12.64 8.02 0.94
C ARG A 120 11.74 8.86 1.84
N LEU A 121 10.49 9.13 1.44
CA LEU A 121 9.56 9.89 2.27
C LEU A 121 9.24 9.16 3.58
N LEU A 122 8.95 7.86 3.50
CA LEU A 122 8.58 7.07 4.67
C LEU A 122 9.77 6.84 5.61
N LYS A 123 11.00 6.73 5.06
CA LYS A 123 12.22 6.72 5.87
C LYS A 123 12.40 8.02 6.63
N ALA A 124 12.28 9.15 5.95
CA ALA A 124 12.41 10.45 6.62
C ALA A 124 11.36 10.63 7.73
N ALA A 125 10.14 10.08 7.53
CA ALA A 125 9.11 10.03 8.58
C ALA A 125 9.54 9.14 9.76
N ALA A 126 10.06 7.95 9.48
CA ALA A 126 10.55 7.03 10.50
C ALA A 126 11.73 7.63 11.30
N ASP A 127 12.66 8.32 10.63
CA ASP A 127 13.79 9.02 11.27
C ASP A 127 13.30 10.10 12.23
N GLN A 128 12.29 10.90 11.85
CA GLN A 128 11.68 11.90 12.75
C GLN A 128 11.00 11.26 13.97
N LEU A 129 10.54 10.01 13.83
CA LEU A 129 9.99 9.23 14.94
C LEU A 129 11.09 8.55 15.76
N GLY A 130 12.36 8.75 15.42
CA GLY A 130 13.52 8.19 16.10
C GLY A 130 13.68 6.69 15.83
N ALA A 131 13.36 6.20 14.64
CA ALA A 131 13.62 4.82 14.27
C ALA A 131 15.12 4.58 14.08
N GLU A 132 15.63 3.51 14.67
CA GLU A 132 17.03 3.12 14.61
C GLU A 132 17.18 1.70 14.08
N ASN A 133 17.86 1.54 12.95
CA ASN A 133 18.15 0.23 12.35
C ASN A 133 16.90 -0.67 12.24
N PRO A 134 15.81 -0.19 11.62
CA PRO A 134 14.52 -0.89 11.66
C PRO A 134 14.48 -2.15 10.80
N ILE A 135 13.63 -3.10 11.17
CA ILE A 135 13.13 -4.11 10.24
C ILE A 135 11.99 -3.47 9.45
N VAL A 136 11.99 -3.60 8.12
CA VAL A 136 10.93 -3.06 7.27
C VAL A 136 10.10 -4.19 6.67
N LEU A 137 8.87 -4.35 7.15
CA LEU A 137 7.90 -5.27 6.58
C LEU A 137 6.98 -4.55 5.60
N GLY A 138 6.82 -5.11 4.41
CA GLY A 138 5.90 -4.59 3.41
C GLY A 138 4.97 -5.66 2.85
N HIS A 139 3.66 -5.40 2.92
CA HIS A 139 2.65 -6.26 2.32
C HIS A 139 2.36 -5.82 0.87
N SER A 140 2.26 -6.77 -0.06
CA SER A 140 1.83 -6.52 -1.45
C SER A 140 2.66 -5.42 -2.12
N PHE A 141 2.05 -4.28 -2.50
CA PHE A 141 2.78 -3.10 -2.97
C PHE A 141 3.79 -2.57 -1.93
N GLY A 142 3.49 -2.67 -0.63
CA GLY A 142 4.43 -2.32 0.44
C GLY A 142 5.72 -3.14 0.37
N GLY A 143 5.68 -4.36 -0.17
CA GLY A 143 6.84 -5.23 -0.37
C GLY A 143 7.89 -4.61 -1.29
N ILE A 144 7.46 -4.05 -2.43
CA ILE A 144 8.41 -3.36 -3.34
C ILE A 144 8.92 -2.03 -2.75
N VAL A 145 8.13 -1.38 -1.88
CA VAL A 145 8.61 -0.19 -1.16
C VAL A 145 9.65 -0.58 -0.11
N ALA A 146 9.46 -1.69 0.59
CA ALA A 146 10.44 -2.23 1.53
C ALA A 146 11.76 -2.65 0.83
N LEU A 147 11.68 -3.27 -0.35
CA LEU A 147 12.87 -3.57 -1.18
C LEU A 147 13.53 -2.29 -1.71
N ALA A 148 12.75 -1.26 -2.06
CA ALA A 148 13.30 0.06 -2.42
C ALA A 148 14.04 0.69 -1.26
N TRP A 149 13.53 0.53 -0.04
CA TRP A 149 14.20 1.02 1.17
C TRP A 149 15.58 0.37 1.34
N ALA A 150 15.67 -0.95 1.16
CA ALA A 150 16.95 -1.65 1.25
C ALA A 150 17.94 -1.34 0.10
N LEU A 151 17.45 -0.88 -1.07
CA LEU A 151 18.30 -0.41 -2.16
C LEU A 151 18.80 1.04 -1.97
N GLU A 152 18.06 1.87 -1.24
CA GLU A 152 18.36 3.28 -1.09
C GLU A 152 19.12 3.60 0.22
N HIS A 153 19.07 2.69 1.21
CA HIS A 153 19.55 2.96 2.58
C HIS A 153 20.21 1.72 3.19
N ASP A 154 21.31 1.93 3.93
CA ASP A 154 22.08 0.88 4.58
C ASP A 154 21.75 0.75 6.09
N ASP A 155 21.00 1.70 6.65
CA ASP A 155 20.67 1.81 8.08
C ASP A 155 19.35 1.10 8.42
N LEU A 156 19.23 -0.18 8.01
CA LEU A 156 18.11 -1.05 8.37
C LEU A 156 18.62 -2.45 8.73
N ALA A 157 17.88 -3.13 9.63
CA ALA A 157 18.20 -4.48 10.10
C ALA A 157 17.86 -5.55 9.06
N GLY A 158 16.88 -5.30 8.19
CA GLY A 158 16.49 -6.19 7.11
C GLY A 158 15.05 -5.99 6.65
N VAL A 159 14.60 -6.84 5.73
CA VAL A 159 13.33 -6.67 5.00
C VAL A 159 12.48 -7.94 5.07
N VAL A 160 11.18 -7.77 5.28
CA VAL A 160 10.19 -8.86 5.25
C VAL A 160 9.11 -8.55 4.20
N PRO A 161 9.30 -8.94 2.93
CA PRO A 161 8.24 -8.86 1.94
C PRO A 161 7.16 -9.93 2.20
N VAL A 162 5.91 -9.51 2.44
CA VAL A 162 4.77 -10.41 2.68
C VAL A 162 3.83 -10.35 1.48
N ALA A 163 3.65 -11.46 0.75
CA ALA A 163 2.92 -11.48 -0.52
C ALA A 163 3.33 -10.31 -1.43
N GLY A 164 4.62 -9.96 -1.39
CA GLY A 164 5.17 -8.71 -1.90
C GLY A 164 5.43 -8.72 -3.40
N VAL A 165 5.11 -7.61 -4.07
CA VAL A 165 5.61 -7.35 -5.42
C VAL A 165 7.13 -7.23 -5.35
N ALA A 166 7.84 -7.98 -6.18
CA ALA A 166 9.30 -7.97 -6.22
C ALA A 166 9.85 -8.00 -7.66
N ASN A 167 9.19 -8.68 -8.57
CA ASN A 167 9.70 -8.91 -9.93
C ASN A 167 8.69 -8.50 -11.00
N PRO A 168 9.14 -8.19 -12.24
CA PRO A 168 8.25 -7.83 -13.32
C PRO A 168 7.35 -9.02 -13.72
N TRP A 169 6.06 -8.77 -13.80
CA TRP A 169 5.04 -9.74 -14.19
C TRP A 169 4.73 -9.67 -15.70
N PRO A 170 4.28 -10.79 -16.31
CA PRO A 170 3.81 -10.80 -17.68
C PRO A 170 2.43 -10.17 -17.82
N GLY A 171 2.07 -9.75 -19.02
CA GLY A 171 0.73 -9.22 -19.33
C GLY A 171 0.51 -7.77 -18.88
N GLU A 172 -0.74 -7.37 -18.87
CA GLU A 172 -1.18 -6.01 -18.55
C GLU A 172 -2.04 -6.00 -17.27
N LEU A 173 -2.08 -4.86 -16.61
CA LEU A 173 -2.97 -4.63 -15.49
C LEU A 173 -4.45 -4.62 -15.92
N GLY A 174 -5.34 -4.96 -15.01
CA GLY A 174 -6.77 -4.88 -15.21
C GLY A 174 -7.23 -3.47 -15.63
N TRP A 175 -8.38 -3.40 -16.31
CA TRP A 175 -8.95 -2.14 -16.84
C TRP A 175 -9.09 -1.05 -15.78
N TYR A 176 -9.36 -1.44 -14.53
CA TYR A 176 -9.55 -0.51 -13.41
C TYR A 176 -8.32 0.40 -13.21
N TYR A 177 -7.13 -0.17 -13.14
CA TYR A 177 -5.90 0.60 -12.95
C TYR A 177 -5.53 1.38 -14.20
N ARG A 178 -5.69 0.79 -15.39
CA ARG A 178 -5.38 1.47 -16.66
C ARG A 178 -6.25 2.69 -16.90
N VAL A 179 -7.56 2.58 -16.64
CA VAL A 179 -8.50 3.69 -16.79
C VAL A 179 -8.27 4.76 -15.73
N ASN A 180 -8.26 4.39 -14.46
CA ASN A 180 -8.16 5.35 -13.36
C ASN A 180 -6.75 5.96 -13.21
N GLY A 181 -5.71 5.28 -13.70
CA GLY A 181 -4.33 5.79 -13.78
C GLY A 181 -4.09 6.73 -14.96
N ALA A 182 -4.94 6.69 -15.99
CA ALA A 182 -4.89 7.60 -17.11
C ALA A 182 -5.47 8.98 -16.75
N ALA A 183 -4.94 10.06 -17.33
CA ALA A 183 -5.36 11.43 -17.03
C ALA A 183 -6.88 11.64 -17.18
N TRP A 184 -7.46 11.18 -18.30
CA TRP A 184 -8.91 11.30 -18.55
C TRP A 184 -9.77 10.48 -17.58
N GLY A 185 -9.35 9.26 -17.25
CA GLY A 185 -10.05 8.40 -16.29
C GLY A 185 -9.97 8.95 -14.87
N SER A 186 -8.81 9.43 -14.47
CA SER A 186 -8.58 10.14 -13.20
C SER A 186 -9.52 11.35 -13.06
N ALA A 187 -9.73 12.10 -14.14
CA ALA A 187 -10.58 13.29 -14.13
C ALA A 187 -12.08 12.98 -14.18
N LEU A 188 -12.50 12.00 -14.98
CA LEU A 188 -13.90 11.77 -15.33
C LEU A 188 -14.49 10.53 -14.66
N VAL A 189 -13.74 9.42 -14.57
CA VAL A 189 -14.25 8.14 -14.04
C VAL A 189 -14.14 8.07 -12.51
N VAL A 190 -13.01 8.49 -11.95
CA VAL A 190 -12.79 8.45 -10.50
C VAL A 190 -13.88 9.17 -9.71
N PRO A 191 -14.35 10.39 -10.06
CA PRO A 191 -15.44 11.02 -9.33
C PRO A 191 -16.75 10.23 -9.34
N VAL A 192 -17.05 9.55 -10.46
CA VAL A 192 -18.25 8.70 -10.58
C VAL A 192 -18.13 7.48 -9.68
N LEU A 193 -17.00 6.79 -9.70
CA LEU A 193 -16.76 5.66 -8.81
C LEU A 193 -16.81 6.09 -7.34
N SER A 194 -16.16 7.18 -6.98
CA SER A 194 -16.21 7.74 -5.62
C SER A 194 -17.65 8.08 -5.18
N ALA A 195 -18.48 8.62 -6.08
CA ALA A 195 -19.85 8.99 -5.77
C ALA A 195 -20.81 7.80 -5.68
N PHE A 196 -20.61 6.72 -6.46
CA PHE A 196 -21.65 5.71 -6.69
C PHE A 196 -21.22 4.26 -6.43
N ALA A 197 -19.95 3.96 -6.11
CA ALA A 197 -19.55 2.59 -5.76
C ALA A 197 -20.43 2.06 -4.62
N SER A 198 -21.07 0.90 -4.83
CA SER A 198 -21.94 0.31 -3.81
C SER A 198 -21.08 -0.32 -2.69
N GLN A 199 -21.62 -0.32 -1.47
CA GLN A 199 -20.95 -0.94 -0.34
C GLN A 199 -20.75 -2.45 -0.56
N ASP A 200 -21.76 -3.12 -1.12
CA ASP A 200 -21.70 -4.56 -1.41
C ASP A 200 -20.57 -4.89 -2.39
N TYR A 201 -20.41 -4.08 -3.44
CA TYR A 201 -19.31 -4.27 -4.39
C TYR A 201 -17.93 -4.07 -3.72
N VAL A 202 -17.81 -3.05 -2.89
CA VAL A 202 -16.56 -2.77 -2.14
C VAL A 202 -16.26 -3.91 -1.18
N ASN A 203 -17.26 -4.36 -0.41
CA ASN A 203 -17.09 -5.46 0.54
C ASN A 203 -16.70 -6.77 -0.18
N ALA A 204 -17.36 -7.09 -1.29
CA ALA A 204 -17.00 -8.25 -2.10
C ALA A 204 -15.57 -8.17 -2.66
N THR A 205 -15.15 -6.97 -3.10
CA THR A 205 -13.76 -6.74 -3.57
C THR A 205 -12.76 -6.95 -2.46
N VAL A 206 -13.01 -6.41 -1.25
CA VAL A 206 -12.11 -6.61 -0.10
C VAL A 206 -12.10 -8.07 0.33
N ALA A 207 -13.25 -8.75 0.35
CA ALA A 207 -13.31 -10.17 0.67
C ALA A 207 -12.51 -11.03 -0.32
N SER A 208 -12.57 -10.71 -1.62
CA SER A 208 -11.84 -11.48 -2.66
C SER A 208 -10.32 -11.41 -2.55
N ILE A 209 -9.77 -10.41 -1.83
CA ILE A 209 -8.33 -10.31 -1.60
C ILE A 209 -7.83 -11.45 -0.70
N PHE A 210 -8.71 -12.01 0.14
CA PHE A 210 -8.38 -13.10 1.05
C PHE A 210 -8.45 -14.48 0.39
N GLU A 211 -9.03 -14.62 -0.79
CA GLU A 211 -9.19 -15.92 -1.44
C GLU A 211 -7.86 -16.68 -1.57
N PRO A 212 -7.85 -18.01 -1.32
CA PRO A 212 -9.01 -18.89 -1.05
C PRO A 212 -9.53 -18.86 0.40
N GLN A 213 -8.88 -18.13 1.32
CA GLN A 213 -9.37 -17.96 2.68
C GLN A 213 -10.53 -16.95 2.73
N ALA A 214 -11.28 -16.98 3.84
CA ALA A 214 -12.26 -15.94 4.12
C ALA A 214 -11.61 -14.75 4.82
N ALA A 215 -12.13 -13.54 4.55
CA ALA A 215 -11.76 -12.37 5.34
C ALA A 215 -12.17 -12.57 6.81
N PRO A 216 -11.32 -12.21 7.79
CA PRO A 216 -11.68 -12.29 9.20
C PRO A 216 -12.91 -11.42 9.51
N GLU A 217 -13.74 -11.88 10.45
CA GLU A 217 -14.90 -11.12 10.89
C GLU A 217 -14.49 -9.74 11.44
N GLY A 218 -15.20 -8.69 11.02
CA GLY A 218 -14.92 -7.32 11.41
C GLY A 218 -13.79 -6.62 10.65
N TYR A 219 -13.02 -7.34 9.83
CA TYR A 219 -11.88 -6.74 9.08
C TYR A 219 -12.33 -5.59 8.18
N ILE A 220 -13.39 -5.77 7.38
CA ILE A 220 -13.87 -4.76 6.43
C ILE A 220 -14.28 -3.48 7.15
N ASP A 221 -15.00 -3.61 8.27
CA ASP A 221 -15.44 -2.47 9.06
C ASP A 221 -14.25 -1.75 9.72
N HIS A 222 -13.23 -2.50 10.15
CA HIS A 222 -12.04 -1.92 10.77
C HIS A 222 -11.16 -1.18 9.76
N VAL A 223 -10.88 -1.80 8.60
CA VAL A 223 -9.93 -1.24 7.61
C VAL A 223 -10.47 0.02 6.92
N GLY A 224 -11.78 0.20 6.92
CA GLY A 224 -12.43 1.39 6.41
C GLY A 224 -12.21 1.63 4.91
N PRO A 225 -12.67 0.74 4.02
CA PRO A 225 -12.42 0.85 2.58
C PRO A 225 -13.00 2.13 1.96
N ALA A 226 -13.89 2.83 2.66
CA ALA A 226 -14.37 4.15 2.27
C ALA A 226 -13.24 5.21 2.18
N LEU A 227 -12.15 5.05 2.95
CA LEU A 227 -10.98 5.92 2.83
C LEU A 227 -10.30 5.78 1.46
N THR A 228 -10.22 4.56 0.94
CA THR A 228 -9.66 4.27 -0.39
C THR A 228 -10.50 4.86 -1.51
N LEU A 229 -11.83 4.95 -1.32
CA LEU A 229 -12.77 5.51 -2.31
C LEU A 229 -12.75 7.04 -2.38
N ARG A 230 -11.99 7.74 -1.55
CA ARG A 230 -11.77 9.18 -1.71
C ARG A 230 -11.06 9.42 -3.05
N ARG A 231 -11.51 10.45 -3.80
CA ARG A 231 -10.97 10.75 -5.15
C ARG A 231 -9.45 10.88 -5.16
N GLY A 232 -8.88 11.52 -4.13
CA GLY A 232 -7.42 11.65 -3.97
C GLY A 232 -6.73 10.29 -3.88
N SER A 233 -7.21 9.43 -2.96
CA SER A 233 -6.64 8.11 -2.72
C SER A 233 -6.82 7.16 -3.91
N MET A 234 -7.98 7.16 -4.57
CA MET A 234 -8.20 6.37 -5.79
C MET A 234 -7.22 6.76 -6.91
N ARG A 235 -6.98 8.06 -7.11
CA ARG A 235 -6.03 8.56 -8.12
C ARG A 235 -4.60 8.19 -7.78
N ALA A 236 -4.18 8.40 -6.54
CA ALA A 236 -2.85 8.03 -6.06
C ALA A 236 -2.59 6.55 -6.30
N ASN A 237 -3.46 5.70 -5.76
CA ASN A 237 -3.34 4.26 -5.88
C ASN A 237 -3.32 3.78 -7.34
N ALA A 238 -4.27 4.26 -8.16
CA ALA A 238 -4.35 3.82 -9.55
C ALA A 238 -3.11 4.22 -10.36
N LYS A 239 -2.58 5.43 -10.15
CA LYS A 239 -1.36 5.89 -10.81
C LYS A 239 -0.14 5.09 -10.35
N GLN A 240 0.04 4.93 -9.04
CA GLN A 240 1.16 4.17 -8.49
C GLN A 240 1.18 2.73 -9.02
N VAL A 241 0.03 2.04 -9.05
CA VAL A 241 -0.06 0.66 -9.56
C VAL A 241 0.12 0.61 -11.08
N ASN A 242 -0.51 1.53 -11.84
CA ASN A 242 -0.45 1.52 -13.29
C ASN A 242 0.98 1.74 -13.83
N TRP A 243 1.78 2.52 -13.11
CA TRP A 243 3.15 2.84 -13.51
C TRP A 243 4.22 2.05 -12.73
N LEU A 244 3.81 1.03 -11.96
CA LEU A 244 4.72 0.27 -11.10
C LEU A 244 5.72 -0.57 -11.88
N ARG A 245 5.28 -1.25 -12.95
CA ARG A 245 6.09 -2.26 -13.65
C ARG A 245 7.44 -1.76 -14.15
N PRO A 246 7.58 -0.57 -14.77
CA PRO A 246 8.90 -0.05 -15.15
C PRO A 246 9.88 0.07 -13.98
N HIS A 247 9.40 0.54 -12.82
CA HIS A 247 10.23 0.65 -11.61
C HIS A 247 10.64 -0.72 -11.07
N VAL A 248 9.75 -1.71 -11.14
CA VAL A 248 10.07 -3.09 -10.74
C VAL A 248 11.13 -3.70 -11.66
N VAL A 249 11.09 -3.43 -12.98
CA VAL A 249 12.11 -3.87 -13.94
C VAL A 249 13.48 -3.27 -13.59
N GLU A 250 13.53 -1.98 -13.29
CA GLU A 250 14.76 -1.30 -12.89
C GLU A 250 15.30 -1.87 -11.58
N MET A 251 14.48 -1.88 -10.54
CA MET A 251 14.89 -2.31 -9.21
C MET A 251 15.30 -3.77 -9.13
N SER A 252 14.62 -4.67 -9.83
CA SER A 252 14.94 -6.10 -9.80
C SER A 252 16.31 -6.43 -10.40
N ALA A 253 16.85 -5.58 -11.27
CA ALA A 253 18.20 -5.70 -11.79
C ALA A 253 19.29 -5.28 -10.78
N GLU A 254 18.91 -4.57 -9.72
CA GLU A 254 19.80 -4.04 -8.68
C GLU A 254 19.75 -4.85 -7.37
N TYR A 255 18.88 -5.86 -7.25
CA TYR A 255 18.68 -6.60 -5.99
C TYR A 255 19.95 -7.25 -5.43
N GLY A 256 20.94 -7.57 -6.27
CA GLY A 256 22.26 -8.04 -5.82
C GLY A 256 23.05 -7.01 -4.99
N GLN A 257 22.59 -5.78 -4.88
CA GLN A 257 23.17 -4.74 -4.02
C GLN A 257 22.58 -4.73 -2.60
N ILE A 258 21.50 -5.48 -2.35
CA ILE A 258 20.88 -5.60 -1.02
C ILE A 258 21.78 -6.49 -0.15
N ASN A 259 22.34 -5.90 0.91
CA ASN A 259 23.30 -6.60 1.80
C ASN A 259 22.71 -6.90 3.20
N VAL A 260 21.41 -6.71 3.38
CA VAL A 260 20.70 -6.98 4.64
C VAL A 260 19.87 -8.27 4.54
N PRO A 261 19.54 -8.92 5.67
CA PRO A 261 18.66 -10.07 5.68
C PRO A 261 17.32 -9.82 4.98
N VAL A 262 16.93 -10.73 4.09
CA VAL A 262 15.60 -10.71 3.45
C VAL A 262 14.89 -12.04 3.76
N GLU A 263 13.72 -11.97 4.39
CA GLU A 263 12.88 -13.12 4.76
C GLU A 263 11.48 -12.93 4.18
N ALA A 264 11.26 -13.37 2.94
CA ALA A 264 9.96 -13.26 2.31
C ALA A 264 8.98 -14.32 2.83
N VAL A 265 7.69 -13.96 2.94
CA VAL A 265 6.59 -14.90 3.24
C VAL A 265 5.54 -14.79 2.15
N HIS A 266 5.17 -15.92 1.52
CA HIS A 266 4.27 -15.90 0.38
C HIS A 266 3.38 -17.14 0.32
N GLY A 267 2.10 -16.93 0.02
CA GLY A 267 1.18 -18.04 -0.25
C GLY A 267 1.31 -18.56 -1.68
N ASP A 268 1.26 -19.88 -1.88
CA ASP A 268 1.34 -20.49 -3.21
C ASP A 268 0.00 -20.44 -4.00
N ALA A 269 -1.10 -20.10 -3.31
CA ALA A 269 -2.40 -19.84 -3.89
C ALA A 269 -2.69 -18.35 -4.15
N ASP A 270 -1.69 -17.46 -3.99
CA ASP A 270 -1.83 -16.03 -4.28
C ASP A 270 -1.97 -15.78 -5.78
N THR A 271 -3.16 -15.39 -6.22
CA THR A 271 -3.48 -15.05 -7.61
C THR A 271 -3.33 -13.57 -7.95
N ILE A 272 -3.11 -12.72 -6.93
CA ILE A 272 -2.95 -11.26 -7.08
C ILE A 272 -1.49 -10.92 -7.33
N VAL A 273 -0.59 -11.50 -6.52
CA VAL A 273 0.86 -11.38 -6.64
C VAL A 273 1.43 -12.80 -6.67
N PRO A 274 1.49 -13.47 -7.83
CA PRO A 274 1.86 -14.89 -7.90
C PRO A 274 3.28 -15.16 -7.39
N LEU A 275 3.41 -16.20 -6.54
CA LEU A 275 4.66 -16.60 -5.90
C LEU A 275 5.81 -16.81 -6.92
N ASP A 276 5.55 -17.55 -8.00
CA ASP A 276 6.52 -17.92 -9.04
C ASP A 276 7.04 -16.72 -9.83
N VAL A 277 6.24 -15.67 -9.92
CA VAL A 277 6.63 -14.41 -10.57
C VAL A 277 7.50 -13.57 -9.64
N HIS A 278 7.16 -13.52 -8.34
CA HIS A 278 7.72 -12.55 -7.39
C HIS A 278 8.68 -13.19 -6.37
N ALA A 279 8.20 -13.68 -5.26
CA ALA A 279 9.03 -14.05 -4.12
C ALA A 279 9.94 -15.26 -4.41
N ALA A 280 9.51 -16.22 -5.22
CA ALA A 280 10.30 -17.40 -5.53
C ALA A 280 11.65 -17.08 -6.21
N LYS A 281 11.80 -15.91 -6.81
CA LYS A 281 13.06 -15.49 -7.47
C LYS A 281 14.04 -14.78 -6.54
N LEU A 282 13.58 -14.30 -5.38
CA LEU A 282 14.42 -13.49 -4.49
C LEU A 282 15.70 -14.20 -4.02
N PRO A 283 15.70 -15.52 -3.71
CA PRO A 283 16.93 -16.22 -3.32
C PRO A 283 18.01 -16.28 -4.41
N ASP A 284 17.61 -16.20 -5.68
CA ASP A 284 18.56 -16.17 -6.80
C ASP A 284 19.07 -14.74 -7.09
N GLN A 285 18.42 -13.73 -6.53
CA GLN A 285 18.69 -12.31 -6.82
C GLN A 285 19.37 -11.58 -5.66
N ILE A 286 19.14 -12.03 -4.41
CA ILE A 286 19.64 -11.41 -3.19
C ILE A 286 20.39 -12.47 -2.39
N ASP A 287 21.66 -12.22 -2.11
CA ASP A 287 22.46 -13.17 -1.33
C ASP A 287 21.89 -13.39 0.08
N GLY A 288 21.69 -14.66 0.41
CA GLY A 288 21.12 -15.05 1.71
C GLY A 288 19.64 -14.70 1.91
N ALA A 289 18.90 -14.34 0.86
CA ALA A 289 17.44 -14.20 0.96
C ALA A 289 16.76 -15.57 1.12
N ASN A 290 15.72 -15.61 1.95
CA ASN A 290 14.89 -16.80 2.17
C ASN A 290 13.42 -16.51 1.82
N VAL A 291 12.71 -17.57 1.43
CA VAL A 291 11.27 -17.52 1.16
C VAL A 291 10.56 -18.61 1.97
N THR A 292 9.65 -18.20 2.83
CA THR A 292 8.69 -19.11 3.47
C THR A 292 7.46 -19.21 2.57
N VAL A 293 7.27 -20.39 1.96
CA VAL A 293 6.09 -20.68 1.13
C VAL A 293 5.01 -21.28 2.00
N LEU A 294 3.79 -20.72 1.92
CA LEU A 294 2.63 -21.17 2.68
C LEU A 294 1.65 -21.92 1.75
N PRO A 295 1.54 -23.25 1.86
CA PRO A 295 0.70 -24.06 0.98
C PRO A 295 -0.80 -23.72 1.11
N GLY A 296 -1.47 -23.47 -0.02
CA GLY A 296 -2.90 -23.16 -0.10
C GLY A 296 -3.28 -21.77 0.44
N VAL A 297 -2.31 -20.91 0.75
CA VAL A 297 -2.55 -19.56 1.29
C VAL A 297 -2.60 -18.54 0.15
N GLY A 298 -3.54 -17.58 0.26
CA GLY A 298 -3.70 -16.48 -0.68
C GLY A 298 -2.88 -15.24 -0.34
N HIS A 299 -3.43 -14.07 -0.71
CA HIS A 299 -2.70 -12.80 -0.69
C HIS A 299 -2.53 -12.12 0.68
N MET A 300 -3.17 -12.63 1.75
CA MET A 300 -3.21 -11.95 3.06
C MET A 300 -2.57 -12.80 4.19
N PRO A 301 -1.30 -13.25 4.08
CA PRO A 301 -0.67 -14.14 5.07
C PRO A 301 -0.62 -13.56 6.48
N HIS A 302 -0.41 -12.25 6.63
CA HIS A 302 -0.33 -11.58 7.94
C HIS A 302 -1.65 -11.62 8.73
N HIS A 303 -2.78 -11.91 8.07
CA HIS A 303 -4.07 -12.15 8.73
C HIS A 303 -4.40 -13.62 8.88
N THR A 304 -4.07 -14.43 7.88
CA THR A 304 -4.47 -15.84 7.83
C THR A 304 -3.44 -16.78 8.47
N HIS A 305 -2.15 -16.43 8.39
CA HIS A 305 -1.01 -17.18 8.91
C HIS A 305 -0.03 -16.23 9.64
N PRO A 306 -0.51 -15.45 10.62
CA PRO A 306 0.31 -14.43 11.27
C PRO A 306 1.55 -14.98 11.95
N ASP A 307 1.51 -16.23 12.48
CA ASP A 307 2.66 -16.85 13.15
C ASP A 307 3.85 -17.06 12.23
N ASP A 308 3.60 -17.42 10.97
CA ASP A 308 4.67 -17.62 9.97
C ASP A 308 5.31 -16.27 9.59
N VAL A 309 4.50 -15.20 9.48
CA VAL A 309 5.00 -13.85 9.21
C VAL A 309 5.81 -13.33 10.40
N ILE A 310 5.34 -13.56 11.64
CA ILE A 310 6.05 -13.21 12.86
C ILE A 310 7.39 -13.96 12.94
N ALA A 311 7.40 -15.26 12.60
CA ALA A 311 8.64 -16.05 12.57
C ALA A 311 9.66 -15.50 11.53
N ALA A 312 9.21 -14.96 10.41
CA ALA A 312 10.09 -14.31 9.45
C ALA A 312 10.70 -13.01 10.01
N ILE A 313 9.90 -12.19 10.70
CA ILE A 313 10.40 -11.00 11.43
C ILE A 313 11.45 -11.39 12.45
N ASP A 314 11.18 -12.43 13.25
CA ASP A 314 12.11 -12.94 14.27
C ASP A 314 13.42 -13.47 13.65
N ARG A 315 13.37 -14.11 12.47
CA ARG A 315 14.58 -14.54 11.75
C ARG A 315 15.41 -13.35 11.29
N VAL A 316 14.78 -12.30 10.75
CA VAL A 316 15.49 -11.05 10.42
C VAL A 316 16.14 -10.47 11.66
N ALA A 317 15.40 -10.34 12.76
CA ALA A 317 15.92 -9.81 14.04
C ALA A 317 17.14 -10.59 14.53
N ALA A 318 17.08 -11.94 14.50
CA ALA A 318 18.19 -12.82 14.90
C ALA A 318 19.42 -12.66 13.99
N ARG A 319 19.20 -12.61 12.66
CA ARG A 319 20.29 -12.43 11.67
C ARG A 319 20.95 -11.05 11.77
N ALA A 320 20.21 -10.03 12.14
CA ALA A 320 20.70 -8.67 12.38
C ALA A 320 21.28 -8.45 13.80
N GLY A 321 21.22 -9.46 14.68
CA GLY A 321 21.73 -9.35 16.04
C GLY A 321 20.90 -8.46 16.98
N LEU A 322 19.62 -8.25 16.67
CA LEU A 322 18.69 -7.46 17.48
C LEU A 322 18.09 -8.28 18.65
N ARG A 323 18.16 -9.58 18.54
CA ARG A 323 17.68 -10.56 19.56
C ARG A 323 18.53 -11.82 19.56
#